data_b0b626dfa94c5915336c12e38c451b4f
#
_entry.id   b0b626dfa94c5915336c12e38c451b4f
#
_cell.length_a   1.000
_cell.length_b   1.000
_cell.length_c   1.000
_cell.angle_alpha   90.00
_cell.angle_beta   90.00
_cell.angle_gamma   90.00
#
_symmetry.space_group_name_H-M   'P 1'
#
loop_
_entity.id
_entity.type
_entity.pdbx_description
1 polymer ?
#
loop_
_entity_poly.entity_id
_entity_poly.type
_entity_poly.pdbx_seq_one_letter_code
_entity_poly.pdbx_strand_id
1 'polypeptide(L)'
;MTTVLIVDDHPTFRATARMLLEAEGYDVVGEAPDGNSGIVAAGELHPDLVLLDVNLPDLDGFSVAQRITANQGAPAVVLTSSRDSSDFGPLVAGSGARGFISKGELSGAAIAELL
;
A
#
# COMPACT_ATOMS: atom_id res chain seq x y z
N MET A 1 -13.25 -10.48 -6.17
CA MET A 1 -11.79 -10.57 -5.92
C MET A 1 -11.28 -9.18 -5.62
N THR A 2 -10.50 -9.03 -4.55
CA THR A 2 -9.96 -7.72 -4.16
C THR A 2 -8.84 -7.32 -5.10
N THR A 3 -8.94 -6.14 -5.70
CA THR A 3 -7.91 -5.61 -6.59
C THR A 3 -6.90 -4.81 -5.80
N VAL A 4 -5.62 -4.95 -6.14
CA VAL A 4 -4.50 -4.36 -5.39
C VAL A 4 -3.56 -3.60 -6.32
N LEU A 5 -3.18 -2.40 -5.89
CA LEU A 5 -2.07 -1.63 -6.48
C LEU A 5 -0.92 -1.68 -5.49
N ILE A 6 0.28 -2.03 -5.95
CA ILE A 6 1.49 -2.06 -5.12
C ILE A 6 2.34 -0.84 -5.45
N VAL A 7 2.63 0.00 -4.46
CA VAL A 7 3.47 1.20 -4.61
C VAL A 7 4.70 1.04 -3.74
N ASP A 8 5.85 0.81 -4.39
CA ASP A 8 7.12 0.55 -3.71
C ASP A 8 8.25 0.73 -4.71
N ASP A 9 9.35 1.35 -4.31
CA ASP A 9 10.48 1.60 -5.20
C ASP A 9 11.43 0.40 -5.34
N HIS A 10 11.22 -0.68 -4.58
CA HIS A 10 12.04 -1.88 -4.64
C HIS A 10 11.41 -2.92 -5.57
N PRO A 11 11.96 -3.16 -6.77
CA PRO A 11 11.37 -4.12 -7.72
C PRO A 11 11.26 -5.53 -7.16
N THR A 12 12.25 -5.96 -6.37
CA THR A 12 12.25 -7.28 -5.76
C THR A 12 11.08 -7.45 -4.80
N PHE A 13 10.81 -6.43 -3.97
CA PHE A 13 9.67 -6.48 -3.07
C PHE A 13 8.35 -6.51 -3.85
N ARG A 14 8.22 -5.68 -4.89
CA ARG A 14 6.99 -5.67 -5.70
C ARG A 14 6.71 -7.06 -6.29
N ALA A 15 7.74 -7.71 -6.82
CA ALA A 15 7.60 -9.05 -7.39
C ALA A 15 7.18 -10.07 -6.33
N THR A 16 7.82 -10.05 -5.17
CA THR A 16 7.51 -10.95 -4.06
C THR A 16 6.08 -10.73 -3.55
N ALA A 17 5.70 -9.48 -3.34
CA ALA A 17 4.37 -9.13 -2.85
C ALA A 17 3.29 -9.55 -3.86
N ARG A 18 3.53 -9.34 -5.16
CA ARG A 18 2.60 -9.77 -6.20
C ARG A 18 2.39 -11.28 -6.15
N MET A 19 3.47 -12.06 -6.11
CA MET A 19 3.36 -13.52 -6.06
C MET A 19 2.57 -13.98 -4.82
N LEU A 20 2.90 -13.43 -3.67
CA LEU A 20 2.24 -13.77 -2.41
C LEU A 20 0.76 -13.44 -2.45
N LEU A 21 0.40 -12.24 -2.89
CA LEU A 21 -0.99 -11.80 -2.89
C LEU A 21 -1.80 -12.56 -3.93
N GLU A 22 -1.25 -12.80 -5.12
CA GLU A 22 -1.95 -13.57 -6.15
C GLU A 22 -2.19 -15.01 -5.71
N ALA A 23 -1.24 -15.61 -5.01
CA ALA A 23 -1.40 -16.96 -4.46
C ALA A 23 -2.52 -17.03 -3.42
N GLU A 24 -2.84 -15.93 -2.77
CA GLU A 24 -3.89 -15.87 -1.75
C GLU A 24 -5.22 -15.30 -2.27
N GLY A 25 -5.36 -15.15 -3.59
CA GLY A 25 -6.62 -14.78 -4.21
C GLY A 25 -6.83 -13.30 -4.46
N TYR A 26 -5.83 -12.46 -4.23
CA TYR A 26 -5.89 -11.04 -4.60
C TYR A 26 -5.56 -10.87 -6.07
N ASP A 27 -6.11 -9.83 -6.69
CA ASP A 27 -5.83 -9.49 -8.08
C ASP A 27 -4.95 -8.24 -8.13
N VAL A 28 -3.66 -8.41 -8.41
CA VAL A 28 -2.73 -7.28 -8.49
C VAL A 28 -2.87 -6.63 -9.85
N VAL A 29 -3.52 -5.46 -9.89
CA VAL A 29 -3.87 -4.76 -11.13
C VAL A 29 -2.81 -3.78 -11.58
N GLY A 30 -1.82 -3.47 -10.75
CA GLY A 30 -0.74 -2.58 -11.13
C GLY A 30 0.35 -2.47 -10.09
N GLU A 31 1.46 -1.86 -10.50
CA GLU A 31 2.60 -1.55 -9.64
C GLU A 31 3.10 -0.16 -10.00
N ALA A 32 3.59 0.56 -9.00
CA ALA A 32 4.17 1.89 -9.20
C ALA A 32 5.46 2.02 -8.38
N PRO A 33 6.52 2.64 -8.95
CA PRO A 33 7.82 2.71 -8.28
C PRO A 33 8.00 3.93 -7.37
N ASP A 34 7.07 4.88 -7.37
CA ASP A 34 7.20 6.09 -6.59
C ASP A 34 5.82 6.65 -6.20
N GLY A 35 5.82 7.73 -5.40
CA GLY A 35 4.59 8.29 -4.87
C GLY A 35 3.71 8.93 -5.94
N ASN A 36 4.31 9.73 -6.83
CA ASN A 36 3.54 10.40 -7.88
C ASN A 36 2.86 9.40 -8.83
N SER A 37 3.60 8.40 -9.31
CA SER A 37 3.03 7.37 -10.17
C SER A 37 1.99 6.53 -9.44
N GLY A 38 2.18 6.33 -8.13
CA GLY A 38 1.21 5.62 -7.29
C GLY A 38 -0.12 6.37 -7.20
N ILE A 39 -0.08 7.68 -6.99
CA ILE A 39 -1.28 8.51 -6.94
C ILE A 39 -2.02 8.48 -8.27
N VAL A 40 -1.29 8.62 -9.38
CA VAL A 40 -1.87 8.57 -10.73
C VAL A 40 -2.51 7.20 -10.99
N ALA A 41 -1.78 6.13 -10.68
CA ALA A 41 -2.28 4.77 -10.90
C ALA A 41 -3.53 4.47 -10.07
N ALA A 42 -3.57 4.93 -8.81
CA ALA A 42 -4.75 4.76 -7.96
C ALA A 42 -5.98 5.45 -8.58
N GLY A 43 -5.79 6.64 -9.15
CA GLY A 43 -6.86 7.36 -9.81
C GLY A 43 -7.34 6.73 -11.11
N GLU A 44 -6.45 6.05 -11.84
CA GLU A 44 -6.78 5.41 -13.10
C GLU A 44 -7.36 4.01 -12.92
N LEU A 45 -6.78 3.23 -12.01
CA LEU A 45 -7.11 1.81 -11.85
C LEU A 45 -8.27 1.56 -10.89
N HIS A 46 -8.56 2.51 -10.00
CA HIS A 46 -9.58 2.37 -8.96
C HIS A 46 -9.45 1.05 -8.20
N PRO A 47 -8.27 0.74 -7.63
CA PRO A 47 -8.09 -0.51 -6.90
C PRO A 47 -8.90 -0.50 -5.60
N ASP A 48 -9.21 -1.69 -5.10
CA ASP A 48 -9.86 -1.81 -3.79
C ASP A 48 -8.86 -1.51 -2.67
N LEU A 49 -7.59 -1.81 -2.90
CA LEU A 49 -6.52 -1.72 -1.92
C LEU A 49 -5.26 -1.17 -2.55
N VAL A 50 -4.58 -0.27 -1.84
CA VAL A 50 -3.22 0.18 -2.19
C VAL A 50 -2.28 -0.28 -1.10
N LEU A 51 -1.29 -1.11 -1.47
CA LEU A 51 -0.20 -1.50 -0.59
C LEU A 51 0.94 -0.51 -0.83
N LEU A 52 1.28 0.28 0.17
CA LEU A 52 2.07 1.50 0.00
C LEU A 52 3.26 1.55 0.95
N ASP A 53 4.47 1.64 0.38
CA ASP A 53 5.68 1.81 1.17
C ASP A 53 5.72 3.23 1.77
N VAL A 54 6.15 3.34 3.03
CA VAL A 54 6.31 4.64 3.69
C VAL A 54 7.54 5.40 3.18
N ASN A 55 8.54 4.71 2.64
CA ASN A 55 9.79 5.33 2.15
C ASN A 55 9.86 5.28 0.62
N LEU A 56 9.31 6.30 -0.02
CA LEU A 56 9.36 6.44 -1.47
C LEU A 56 10.39 7.50 -1.86
N PRO A 57 10.94 7.45 -3.09
CA PRO A 57 12.04 8.36 -3.46
C PRO A 57 11.61 9.82 -3.62
N ASP A 58 10.35 10.09 -3.94
CA ASP A 58 9.84 11.43 -4.22
C ASP A 58 8.97 12.02 -3.13
N LEU A 59 8.17 11.18 -2.45
CA LEU A 59 7.23 11.59 -1.41
C LEU A 59 7.27 10.57 -0.28
N ASP A 60 6.97 10.98 0.94
CA ASP A 60 6.75 10.00 2.00
C ASP A 60 5.40 9.31 1.81
N GLY A 61 5.32 8.04 2.25
CA GLY A 61 4.11 7.24 2.06
C GLY A 61 2.90 7.77 2.83
N PHE A 62 3.13 8.45 3.96
CA PHE A 62 2.02 9.03 4.74
C PHE A 62 1.33 10.16 3.96
N SER A 63 2.11 11.00 3.28
CA SER A 63 1.55 12.05 2.42
C SER A 63 0.81 11.47 1.22
N VAL A 64 1.35 10.41 0.63
CA VAL A 64 0.69 9.70 -0.49
C VAL A 64 -0.64 9.11 -0.02
N ALA A 65 -0.65 8.47 1.15
CA ALA A 65 -1.87 7.91 1.73
C ALA A 65 -2.94 8.98 1.95
N GLN A 66 -2.54 10.14 2.47
CA GLN A 66 -3.47 11.27 2.67
C GLN A 66 -4.10 11.71 1.35
N ARG A 67 -3.31 11.81 0.29
CA ARG A 67 -3.82 12.21 -1.03
C ARG A 67 -4.77 11.17 -1.62
N ILE A 68 -4.40 9.89 -1.52
CA ILE A 68 -5.23 8.81 -2.05
C ILE A 68 -6.56 8.70 -1.31
N THR A 69 -6.54 8.87 0.03
CA THR A 69 -7.74 8.70 0.86
C THR A 69 -8.59 9.95 0.99
N ALA A 70 -8.19 11.07 0.40
CA ALA A 70 -8.91 12.34 0.53
C ALA A 70 -10.28 12.36 -0.19
N ASN A 71 -10.48 11.50 -1.16
CA ASN A 71 -11.68 11.49 -2.00
C ASN A 71 -12.68 10.44 -1.53
N GLN A 72 -13.98 10.69 -1.76
CA GLN A 72 -15.01 9.69 -1.55
C GLN A 72 -14.79 8.52 -2.50
N GLY A 73 -15.05 7.31 -2.01
CA GLY A 73 -14.83 6.11 -2.81
C GLY A 73 -13.36 5.73 -2.92
N ALA A 74 -12.51 6.32 -2.10
CA ALA A 74 -11.09 6.04 -2.11
C ALA A 74 -10.80 4.58 -1.75
N PRO A 75 -9.70 4.00 -2.27
CA PRO A 75 -9.30 2.65 -1.89
C PRO A 75 -8.86 2.60 -0.42
N ALA A 76 -8.89 1.42 0.15
CA ALA A 76 -8.23 1.19 1.43
C ALA A 76 -6.72 1.26 1.21
N VAL A 77 -5.98 1.86 2.14
CA VAL A 77 -4.53 1.94 2.08
C VAL A 77 -3.93 1.18 3.25
N VAL A 78 -3.00 0.29 2.96
CA VAL A 78 -2.19 -0.41 3.96
C VAL A 78 -0.74 0.01 3.74
N LEU A 79 -0.14 0.56 4.78
CA LEU A 79 1.25 1.03 4.73
C LEU A 79 2.20 -0.13 5.04
N THR A 80 3.36 -0.13 4.38
CA THR A 80 4.42 -1.12 4.63
C THR A 80 5.77 -0.43 4.79
N SER A 81 6.67 -1.09 5.52
CA SER A 81 8.06 -0.66 5.64
C SER A 81 8.91 -1.83 6.09
N SER A 82 10.21 -1.75 5.87
CA SER A 82 11.16 -2.68 6.47
C SER A 82 11.36 -2.39 7.97
N ARG A 83 10.87 -1.23 8.47
CA ARG A 83 10.93 -0.87 9.87
C ARG A 83 9.71 -1.35 10.64
N ASP A 84 9.82 -1.35 11.98
CA ASP A 84 8.73 -1.70 12.88
C ASP A 84 7.66 -0.60 12.90
N SER A 85 6.39 -1.01 13.05
CA SER A 85 5.25 -0.09 13.13
C SER A 85 5.32 0.86 14.34
N SER A 86 6.04 0.48 15.40
CA SER A 86 6.21 1.33 16.59
C SER A 86 6.88 2.67 16.26
N ASP A 87 7.66 2.72 15.18
CA ASP A 87 8.34 3.94 14.75
C ASP A 87 7.37 4.96 14.12
N PHE A 88 6.19 4.53 13.70
CA PHE A 88 5.29 5.31 12.86
C PHE A 88 3.88 5.51 13.41
N GLY A 89 3.59 5.04 14.64
CA GLY A 89 2.23 4.99 15.17
C GLY A 89 1.36 6.22 14.90
N PRO A 90 1.75 7.44 15.38
CA PRO A 90 0.94 8.64 15.15
C PRO A 90 0.81 9.01 13.67
N LEU A 91 1.84 8.75 12.88
CA LEU A 91 1.82 9.05 11.44
C LEU A 91 0.85 8.15 10.69
N VAL A 92 0.78 6.88 11.06
CA VAL A 92 -0.18 5.94 10.47
C VAL A 92 -1.60 6.41 10.78
N ALA A 93 -1.88 6.75 12.03
CA ALA A 93 -3.22 7.19 12.45
C ALA A 93 -3.67 8.45 11.69
N GLY A 94 -2.75 9.37 11.41
CA GLY A 94 -3.06 10.63 10.72
C GLY A 94 -3.09 10.54 9.20
N SER A 95 -2.71 9.41 8.61
CA SER A 95 -2.55 9.28 7.17
C SER A 95 -3.83 8.90 6.42
N GLY A 96 -4.85 8.44 7.11
CA GLY A 96 -6.04 7.88 6.49
C GLY A 96 -5.91 6.41 6.13
N ALA A 97 -4.73 5.81 6.33
CA ALA A 97 -4.52 4.39 6.06
C ALA A 97 -5.27 3.51 7.08
N ARG A 98 -5.63 2.30 6.65
CA ARG A 98 -6.28 1.31 7.51
C ARG A 98 -5.32 0.77 8.56
N GLY A 99 -4.02 0.74 8.26
CA GLY A 99 -3.01 0.25 9.19
C GLY A 99 -1.67 0.10 8.52
N PHE A 100 -0.79 -0.61 9.22
CA PHE A 100 0.61 -0.80 8.84
C PHE A 100 0.98 -2.28 9.02
N ILE A 101 1.72 -2.81 8.05
CA ILE A 101 2.27 -4.17 8.12
C ILE A 101 3.75 -4.08 7.77
N SER A 102 4.63 -4.61 8.65
CA SER A 102 6.05 -4.73 8.33
C SER A 102 6.22 -5.65 7.11
N LYS A 103 7.15 -5.33 6.22
CA LYS A 103 7.36 -6.13 5.00
C LYS A 103 7.60 -7.61 5.28
N GLY A 104 8.31 -7.92 6.36
CA GLY A 104 8.58 -9.30 6.76
C GLY A 104 7.35 -10.06 7.27
N GLU A 105 6.27 -9.34 7.60
CA GLU A 105 5.04 -9.93 8.12
C GLU A 105 3.87 -9.87 7.14
N LEU A 106 4.14 -9.47 5.90
CA LEU A 106 3.11 -9.35 4.88
C LEU A 106 2.47 -10.71 4.57
N SER A 107 1.15 -10.75 4.65
CA SER A 107 0.35 -11.91 4.25
C SER A 107 -1.05 -11.44 3.88
N GLY A 108 -1.76 -12.27 3.13
CA GLY A 108 -3.17 -11.98 2.81
C GLY A 108 -4.04 -11.90 4.05
N ALA A 109 -3.77 -12.74 5.05
CA ALA A 109 -4.50 -12.72 6.32
C ALA A 109 -4.25 -11.42 7.09
N ALA A 110 -3.00 -10.95 7.15
CA ALA A 110 -2.67 -9.69 7.81
C ALA A 110 -3.39 -8.51 7.15
N ILE A 111 -3.44 -8.49 5.83
CA ILE A 111 -4.17 -7.46 5.07
C ILE A 111 -5.67 -7.56 5.37
N ALA A 112 -6.23 -8.75 5.36
CA ALA A 112 -7.66 -8.96 5.59
C ALA A 112 -8.12 -8.42 6.95
N GLU A 113 -7.27 -8.51 7.97
CA GLU A 113 -7.57 -7.98 9.30
C GLU A 113 -7.73 -6.45 9.30
N LEU A 114 -7.10 -5.75 8.36
CA LEU A 114 -7.15 -4.29 8.26
C LEU A 114 -8.27 -3.80 7.33
N LEU A 115 -8.84 -4.65 6.55
CA LEU A 115 -9.95 -4.31 5.66
C LEU A 115 -11.30 -4.54 6.36
#